data_221963b8d227f621665aead8c41e9a93
#
_entry.id   221963b8d227f621665aead8c41e9a93
#
_cell.length_a   1.000
_cell.length_b   1.000
_cell.length_c   1.000
_cell.angle_alpha   90.00
_cell.angle_beta   90.00
_cell.angle_gamma   90.00
#
_symmetry.space_group_name_H-M   'P 1'
#
loop_
_entity.id
_entity.type
_entity.pdbx_description
1 polymer ?
#
loop_
_entity_poly.entity_id
_entity_poly.type
_entity_poly.pdbx_seq_one_letter_code
_entity_poly.pdbx_strand_id
1 'polypeptide(L)'
;MSENTVVAFPNAGLRHVIIGAGTAGVAAAETLRQLDAKAVITVLDGEGEQPYSRMAIPYLLAGQIAEEGVRIHRDPDHYKNHRIDLLTQRAMSIDGHAHIVTLADGRQLAYDRLLIATGSTPNREPVEGIELPGVHTCWTLNDARTILAHIKRGARVVQMGAGFVGCIILHGLLAQGARLTVLIRSGRMVSRMMPPAASAMIQRWCEARGVEVMGRTQTQRIDRQGDELRITLTTGEVLPADIYLSVVGVTPSLAFIQGSGIDVDTGIVVDERMRTSLVDVYAAGDVVESRDCVSGRSQINAIQPNAVEQGRLAAHNMVGQTTETAGSFACNVLDTLGLISSSFGQWEGCAGGDNAVLEDAEHFRFLNLQFKDDVLIGASSIGYTEHIGAMRGLIVGHHHLGHWKDALKANPTRFAEAYIALVEHRDLFSHAAPLA
;
A
#
# COMPACT_ATOMS: atom_id res chain seq x y z
N MET A 1 -42.24 3.76 -13.08
CA MET A 1 -41.11 4.08 -13.99
C MET A 1 -40.49 5.36 -13.44
N SER A 2 -39.43 5.24 -12.68
CA SER A 2 -38.69 6.40 -12.15
C SER A 2 -37.84 6.95 -13.31
N GLU A 3 -38.06 8.21 -13.65
CA GLU A 3 -37.24 8.93 -14.61
C GLU A 3 -35.80 8.95 -14.13
N ASN A 4 -34.90 8.30 -14.86
CA ASN A 4 -33.45 8.38 -14.64
C ASN A 4 -33.01 9.81 -14.98
N THR A 5 -32.87 10.65 -13.97
CA THR A 5 -32.41 12.02 -14.15
C THR A 5 -30.91 12.03 -14.36
N VAL A 6 -30.47 12.22 -15.61
CA VAL A 6 -29.06 12.49 -15.95
C VAL A 6 -28.79 13.94 -15.55
N VAL A 7 -27.83 14.15 -14.66
CA VAL A 7 -27.40 15.50 -14.26
C VAL A 7 -26.54 16.11 -15.36
N ALA A 8 -27.08 17.07 -16.11
CA ALA A 8 -26.39 17.82 -17.14
C ALA A 8 -26.02 19.21 -16.64
N PHE A 9 -24.77 19.65 -16.88
CA PHE A 9 -24.26 20.98 -16.56
C PHE A 9 -24.03 21.78 -17.83
N PRO A 10 -24.92 22.72 -18.23
CA PRO A 10 -24.71 23.55 -19.41
C PRO A 10 -23.62 24.58 -19.18
N ASN A 11 -22.69 24.72 -20.12
CA ASN A 11 -21.55 25.67 -20.15
C ASN A 11 -20.40 25.45 -19.16
N ALA A 12 -20.21 24.25 -18.68
CA ALA A 12 -19.08 23.88 -17.83
C ALA A 12 -17.90 23.32 -18.66
N GLY A 13 -16.68 23.37 -18.11
CA GLY A 13 -15.52 22.64 -18.61
C GLY A 13 -15.76 21.12 -18.62
N LEU A 14 -14.75 20.33 -18.96
CA LEU A 14 -14.84 18.86 -18.95
C LEU A 14 -15.31 18.33 -17.59
N ARG A 15 -16.18 17.34 -17.64
CA ARG A 15 -16.68 16.65 -16.44
C ARG A 15 -15.75 15.48 -16.12
N HIS A 16 -15.03 15.62 -15.03
CA HIS A 16 -14.17 14.58 -14.49
C HIS A 16 -14.87 13.88 -13.33
N VAL A 17 -15.09 12.58 -13.45
CA VAL A 17 -15.58 11.73 -12.35
C VAL A 17 -14.41 10.90 -11.84
N ILE A 18 -14.20 10.89 -10.53
CA ILE A 18 -13.16 10.12 -9.84
C ILE A 18 -13.84 9.17 -8.87
N ILE A 19 -13.63 7.87 -9.03
CA ILE A 19 -14.20 6.85 -8.14
C ILE A 19 -13.15 6.49 -7.10
N GLY A 20 -13.33 6.97 -5.88
CA GLY A 20 -12.45 6.76 -4.72
C GLY A 20 -11.77 8.04 -4.23
N ALA A 21 -11.99 8.34 -2.95
CA ALA A 21 -11.45 9.51 -2.24
C ALA A 21 -10.15 9.20 -1.46
N GLY A 22 -9.42 8.15 -1.87
CA GLY A 22 -8.08 7.84 -1.34
C GLY A 22 -7.00 8.76 -1.91
N THR A 23 -5.75 8.52 -1.55
CA THR A 23 -4.61 9.38 -1.92
C THR A 23 -4.44 9.55 -3.44
N ALA A 24 -4.70 8.52 -4.24
CA ALA A 24 -4.66 8.64 -5.71
C ALA A 24 -5.75 9.55 -6.25
N GLY A 25 -7.01 9.36 -5.79
CA GLY A 25 -8.14 10.17 -6.24
C GLY A 25 -8.05 11.62 -5.82
N VAL A 26 -7.61 11.89 -4.59
CA VAL A 26 -7.38 13.26 -4.10
C VAL A 26 -6.26 13.94 -4.88
N ALA A 27 -5.12 13.29 -5.07
CA ALA A 27 -4.01 13.83 -5.85
C ALA A 27 -4.42 14.16 -7.30
N ALA A 28 -5.24 13.30 -7.90
CA ALA A 28 -5.80 13.56 -9.23
C ALA A 28 -6.76 14.74 -9.24
N ALA A 29 -7.71 14.82 -8.30
CA ALA A 29 -8.69 15.89 -8.23
C ALA A 29 -8.02 17.27 -8.08
N GLU A 30 -7.04 17.38 -7.21
CA GLU A 30 -6.28 18.61 -6.99
C GLU A 30 -5.44 18.99 -8.21
N THR A 31 -4.80 18.00 -8.84
CA THR A 31 -4.02 18.23 -10.06
C THR A 31 -4.93 18.70 -11.21
N LEU A 32 -6.08 18.06 -11.40
CA LEU A 32 -7.08 18.49 -12.39
C LEU A 32 -7.51 19.94 -12.17
N ARG A 33 -7.76 20.33 -10.91
CA ARG A 33 -8.15 21.71 -10.58
C ARG A 33 -7.02 22.71 -10.86
N GLN A 34 -5.78 22.33 -10.66
CA GLN A 34 -4.62 23.18 -11.00
C GLN A 34 -4.47 23.35 -12.52
N LEU A 35 -4.72 22.28 -13.29
CA LEU A 35 -4.56 22.26 -14.74
C LEU A 35 -5.75 22.89 -15.46
N ASP A 36 -6.97 22.72 -14.95
CA ASP A 36 -8.18 23.29 -15.54
C ASP A 36 -9.08 23.95 -14.47
N ALA A 37 -9.02 25.27 -14.44
CA ALA A 37 -9.81 26.08 -13.53
C ALA A 37 -11.34 25.96 -13.77
N LYS A 38 -11.79 25.50 -14.94
CA LYS A 38 -13.21 25.41 -15.34
C LYS A 38 -13.76 23.99 -15.25
N ALA A 39 -12.90 22.96 -15.04
CA ALA A 39 -13.32 21.59 -14.93
C ALA A 39 -14.41 21.39 -13.87
N VAL A 40 -15.39 20.55 -14.14
CA VAL A 40 -16.31 20.01 -13.15
C VAL A 40 -15.70 18.73 -12.62
N ILE A 41 -15.36 18.71 -11.33
CA ILE A 41 -14.68 17.59 -10.70
C ILE A 41 -15.57 17.00 -9.61
N THR A 42 -15.98 15.75 -9.77
CA THR A 42 -16.75 15.00 -8.79
C THR A 42 -15.95 13.80 -8.32
N VAL A 43 -15.73 13.71 -7.00
CA VAL A 43 -15.05 12.57 -6.37
C VAL A 43 -16.08 11.76 -5.60
N LEU A 44 -16.19 10.48 -5.89
CA LEU A 44 -17.06 9.55 -5.17
C LEU A 44 -16.34 8.98 -3.96
N ASP A 45 -16.90 9.20 -2.79
CA ASP A 45 -16.48 8.57 -1.55
C ASP A 45 -17.45 7.48 -1.13
N GLY A 46 -17.00 6.24 -1.16
CA GLY A 46 -17.80 5.08 -0.79
C GLY A 46 -17.85 4.77 0.70
N GLU A 47 -17.12 5.50 1.54
CA GLU A 47 -17.02 5.25 2.98
C GLU A 47 -17.84 6.26 3.83
N GLY A 48 -18.17 7.41 3.26
CA GLY A 48 -18.88 8.47 3.96
C GLY A 48 -17.98 9.30 4.89
N GLU A 49 -16.68 9.30 4.61
CA GLU A 49 -15.67 10.00 5.39
C GLU A 49 -15.04 11.15 4.60
N GLN A 50 -14.53 12.16 5.30
CA GLN A 50 -13.61 13.09 4.64
C GLN A 50 -12.36 12.32 4.19
N PRO A 51 -11.77 12.66 3.02
CA PRO A 51 -10.59 11.98 2.52
C PRO A 51 -9.47 11.89 3.55
N TYR A 52 -8.99 10.69 3.80
CA TYR A 52 -7.99 10.39 4.82
C TYR A 52 -6.89 9.45 4.31
N SER A 53 -5.75 9.45 4.98
CA SER A 53 -4.64 8.55 4.71
C SER A 53 -4.76 7.28 5.55
N ARG A 54 -4.93 6.13 4.90
CA ARG A 54 -4.90 4.82 5.59
C ARG A 54 -3.57 4.57 6.28
N MET A 55 -2.48 5.16 5.78
CA MET A 55 -1.15 5.08 6.40
C MET A 55 -1.07 5.77 7.77
N ALA A 56 -2.04 6.62 8.10
CA ALA A 56 -2.13 7.27 9.40
C ALA A 56 -2.88 6.44 10.46
N ILE A 57 -3.61 5.39 10.06
CA ILE A 57 -4.37 4.51 10.99
C ILE A 57 -3.49 3.90 12.07
N PRO A 58 -2.30 3.35 11.80
CA PRO A 58 -1.43 2.81 12.87
C PRO A 58 -1.07 3.83 13.94
N TYR A 59 -0.86 5.10 13.57
CA TYR A 59 -0.56 6.19 14.51
C TYR A 59 -1.78 6.57 15.34
N LEU A 60 -2.98 6.51 14.75
CA LEU A 60 -4.25 6.68 15.48
C LEU A 60 -4.43 5.56 16.50
N LEU A 61 -4.23 4.30 16.11
CA LEU A 61 -4.30 3.14 17.01
C LEU A 61 -3.29 3.25 18.15
N ALA A 62 -2.11 3.81 17.88
CA ALA A 62 -1.08 4.05 18.91
C ALA A 62 -1.38 5.23 19.83
N GLY A 63 -2.41 6.03 19.55
CA GLY A 63 -2.72 7.26 20.28
C GLY A 63 -1.71 8.39 20.05
N GLN A 64 -0.88 8.28 19.02
CA GLN A 64 0.14 9.29 18.65
C GLN A 64 -0.46 10.50 17.93
N ILE A 65 -1.60 10.30 17.27
CA ILE A 65 -2.39 11.35 16.62
C ILE A 65 -3.86 11.21 17.03
N ALA A 66 -4.57 12.34 17.07
CA ALA A 66 -6.04 12.34 17.16
C ALA A 66 -6.66 11.96 15.80
N GLU A 67 -7.96 11.68 15.79
CA GLU A 67 -8.65 11.23 14.57
C GLU A 67 -8.58 12.25 13.43
N GLU A 68 -8.62 13.55 13.74
CA GLU A 68 -8.44 14.61 12.75
C GLU A 68 -7.08 14.55 12.05
N GLY A 69 -6.07 13.96 12.70
CA GLY A 69 -4.71 13.78 12.18
C GLY A 69 -4.62 12.77 11.03
N VAL A 70 -5.64 11.93 10.82
CA VAL A 70 -5.66 11.00 9.67
C VAL A 70 -6.10 11.67 8.38
N ARG A 71 -6.77 12.84 8.44
CA ARG A 71 -7.29 13.54 7.27
C ARG A 71 -6.15 14.01 6.36
N ILE A 72 -6.34 13.91 5.05
CA ILE A 72 -5.37 14.41 4.06
C ILE A 72 -5.25 15.94 4.20
N HIS A 73 -6.39 16.63 4.35
CA HIS A 73 -6.43 18.07 4.63
C HIS A 73 -7.14 18.33 5.95
N ARG A 74 -6.58 19.23 6.75
CA ARG A 74 -7.16 19.62 8.04
C ARG A 74 -8.33 20.59 7.90
N ASP A 75 -8.31 21.43 6.85
CA ASP A 75 -9.40 22.35 6.54
C ASP A 75 -10.62 21.54 6.04
N PRO A 76 -11.74 21.52 6.73
CA PRO A 76 -12.94 20.81 6.32
C PRO A 76 -13.56 21.36 5.03
N ASP A 77 -13.33 22.63 4.70
CA ASP A 77 -13.82 23.28 3.49
C ASP A 77 -12.83 23.20 2.32
N HIS A 78 -11.70 22.51 2.48
CA HIS A 78 -10.64 22.42 1.46
C HIS A 78 -11.18 22.08 0.05
N TYR A 79 -11.95 20.99 -0.06
CA TYR A 79 -12.48 20.53 -1.35
C TYR A 79 -13.51 21.51 -1.93
N LYS A 80 -14.41 22.04 -1.09
CA LYS A 80 -15.36 23.06 -1.47
C LYS A 80 -14.68 24.34 -1.96
N ASN A 81 -13.66 24.82 -1.23
CA ASN A 81 -12.88 26.00 -1.60
C ASN A 81 -12.16 25.80 -2.95
N HIS A 82 -11.79 24.55 -3.28
CA HIS A 82 -11.20 24.18 -4.56
C HIS A 82 -12.25 23.76 -5.61
N ARG A 83 -13.55 23.88 -5.32
CA ARG A 83 -14.64 23.50 -6.23
C ARG A 83 -14.48 22.03 -6.71
N ILE A 84 -14.17 21.13 -5.76
CA ILE A 84 -14.15 19.68 -5.92
C ILE A 84 -15.36 19.15 -5.16
N ASP A 85 -16.31 18.56 -5.88
CA ASP A 85 -17.52 18.01 -5.28
C ASP A 85 -17.22 16.62 -4.72
N LEU A 86 -17.27 16.47 -3.39
CA LEU A 86 -17.24 15.19 -2.72
C LEU A 86 -18.64 14.61 -2.61
N LEU A 87 -18.90 13.49 -3.25
CA LEU A 87 -20.19 12.83 -3.21
C LEU A 87 -20.09 11.50 -2.45
N THR A 88 -20.73 11.43 -1.28
CA THR A 88 -20.81 10.20 -0.48
C THR A 88 -21.72 9.19 -1.14
N GLN A 89 -21.16 8.45 -2.11
CA GLN A 89 -21.84 7.42 -2.87
C GLN A 89 -20.86 6.36 -3.39
N ARG A 90 -21.34 5.13 -3.53
CA ARG A 90 -20.60 4.04 -4.18
C ARG A 90 -20.96 3.97 -5.66
N ALA A 91 -19.95 3.77 -6.49
CA ALA A 91 -20.15 3.33 -7.88
C ALA A 91 -20.53 1.85 -7.87
N MET A 92 -21.58 1.51 -8.62
CA MET A 92 -22.11 0.14 -8.75
C MET A 92 -21.79 -0.47 -10.10
N SER A 93 -21.72 0.35 -11.15
CA SER A 93 -21.32 -0.09 -12.48
C SER A 93 -20.83 1.08 -13.33
N ILE A 94 -20.13 0.75 -14.41
CA ILE A 94 -19.66 1.69 -15.43
C ILE A 94 -20.19 1.23 -16.78
N ASP A 95 -20.84 2.12 -17.52
CA ASP A 95 -21.10 1.98 -18.94
C ASP A 95 -20.07 2.84 -19.69
N GLY A 96 -19.02 2.18 -20.20
CA GLY A 96 -17.93 2.86 -20.91
C GLY A 96 -18.33 3.42 -22.28
N HIS A 97 -19.39 2.89 -22.91
CA HIS A 97 -19.88 3.39 -24.18
C HIS A 97 -20.80 4.61 -24.01
N ALA A 98 -21.64 4.58 -23.00
CA ALA A 98 -22.53 5.70 -22.67
C ALA A 98 -21.83 6.80 -21.86
N HIS A 99 -20.61 6.57 -21.37
CA HIS A 99 -19.88 7.44 -20.43
C HIS A 99 -20.70 7.75 -19.17
N ILE A 100 -21.21 6.69 -18.53
CA ILE A 100 -22.07 6.78 -17.35
C ILE A 100 -21.51 5.92 -16.21
N VAL A 101 -21.50 6.48 -15.00
CA VAL A 101 -21.30 5.75 -13.74
C VAL A 101 -22.64 5.65 -13.02
N THR A 102 -23.10 4.44 -12.72
CA THR A 102 -24.31 4.22 -11.91
C THR A 102 -23.95 4.14 -10.42
N LEU A 103 -24.65 4.89 -9.59
CA LEU A 103 -24.45 5.00 -8.15
C LEU A 103 -25.34 4.02 -7.37
N ALA A 104 -25.02 3.80 -6.10
CA ALA A 104 -25.76 2.89 -5.21
C ALA A 104 -27.23 3.32 -4.98
N ASP A 105 -27.53 4.61 -5.07
CA ASP A 105 -28.90 5.14 -4.99
C ASP A 105 -29.66 5.13 -6.32
N GLY A 106 -29.08 4.57 -7.38
CA GLY A 106 -29.66 4.48 -8.71
C GLY A 106 -29.45 5.72 -9.60
N ARG A 107 -28.89 6.82 -9.07
CA ARG A 107 -28.53 7.97 -9.90
C ARG A 107 -27.41 7.61 -10.88
N GLN A 108 -27.38 8.34 -11.99
CA GLN A 108 -26.37 8.19 -13.03
C GLN A 108 -25.56 9.47 -13.18
N LEU A 109 -24.24 9.35 -13.17
CA LEU A 109 -23.30 10.42 -13.42
C LEU A 109 -22.69 10.25 -14.81
N ALA A 110 -22.92 11.24 -15.67
CA ALA A 110 -22.25 11.30 -16.96
C ALA A 110 -20.87 11.94 -16.79
N TYR A 111 -19.87 11.42 -17.49
CA TYR A 111 -18.51 11.91 -17.47
C TYR A 111 -17.95 12.15 -18.88
N ASP A 112 -17.00 13.05 -19.01
CA ASP A 112 -16.16 13.21 -20.19
C ASP A 112 -14.83 12.50 -19.99
N ARG A 113 -14.37 12.37 -18.74
CA ARG A 113 -13.19 11.62 -18.30
C ARG A 113 -13.49 10.93 -16.97
N LEU A 114 -13.07 9.69 -16.85
CA LEU A 114 -13.26 8.87 -15.65
C LEU A 114 -11.91 8.42 -15.10
N LEU A 115 -11.70 8.57 -13.79
CA LEU A 115 -10.59 7.95 -13.06
C LEU A 115 -11.12 6.92 -12.06
N ILE A 116 -10.61 5.70 -12.13
CA ILE A 116 -10.85 4.63 -11.16
C ILE A 116 -9.70 4.61 -10.16
N ALA A 117 -9.97 5.01 -8.91
CA ALA A 117 -9.00 5.10 -7.82
C ALA A 117 -9.52 4.39 -6.54
N THR A 118 -10.22 3.27 -6.74
CA THR A 118 -10.94 2.52 -5.69
C THR A 118 -10.05 1.76 -4.73
N GLY A 119 -8.75 1.65 -5.04
CA GLY A 119 -7.80 0.97 -4.19
C GLY A 119 -8.08 -0.51 -4.04
N SER A 120 -7.95 -1.01 -2.81
CA SER A 120 -8.10 -2.43 -2.48
C SER A 120 -9.01 -2.67 -1.28
N THR A 121 -9.49 -3.91 -1.17
CA THR A 121 -10.37 -4.39 -0.10
C THR A 121 -9.63 -5.48 0.69
N PRO A 122 -9.75 -5.51 2.03
CA PRO A 122 -9.11 -6.53 2.84
C PRO A 122 -9.71 -7.92 2.56
N ASN A 123 -8.83 -8.89 2.47
CA ASN A 123 -9.22 -10.29 2.40
C ASN A 123 -9.63 -10.78 3.79
N ARG A 124 -10.56 -11.73 3.82
CA ARG A 124 -10.91 -12.50 5.02
C ARG A 124 -10.66 -13.98 4.75
N GLU A 125 -10.26 -14.71 5.77
CA GLU A 125 -10.14 -16.16 5.65
C GLU A 125 -11.53 -16.79 5.50
N PRO A 126 -11.67 -17.84 4.68
CA PRO A 126 -12.93 -18.57 4.54
C PRO A 126 -13.12 -19.54 5.72
N VAL A 127 -13.21 -19.02 6.94
CA VAL A 127 -13.39 -19.81 8.16
C VAL A 127 -14.74 -19.54 8.77
N GLU A 128 -15.33 -20.57 9.38
CA GLU A 128 -16.58 -20.45 10.14
C GLU A 128 -16.38 -19.46 11.30
N GLY A 129 -17.33 -18.54 11.49
CA GLY A 129 -17.28 -17.53 12.53
C GLY A 129 -16.53 -16.24 12.19
N ILE A 130 -16.05 -16.06 10.96
CA ILE A 130 -15.31 -14.85 10.53
C ILE A 130 -16.16 -13.56 10.60
N GLU A 131 -17.47 -13.68 10.64
CA GLU A 131 -18.41 -12.56 10.75
C GLU A 131 -18.94 -12.34 12.18
N LEU A 132 -18.42 -13.06 13.16
CA LEU A 132 -18.85 -12.91 14.55
C LEU A 132 -18.43 -11.55 15.13
N PRO A 133 -19.24 -10.97 16.04
CA PRO A 133 -18.82 -9.79 16.79
C PRO A 133 -17.50 -10.00 17.54
N GLY A 134 -16.58 -9.06 17.43
CA GLY A 134 -15.21 -9.17 17.95
C GLY A 134 -14.19 -9.61 16.90
N VAL A 135 -14.65 -9.99 15.70
CA VAL A 135 -13.79 -10.27 14.53
C VAL A 135 -13.73 -9.02 13.64
N HIS A 136 -12.55 -8.53 13.36
CA HIS A 136 -12.35 -7.29 12.61
C HIS A 136 -11.25 -7.43 11.55
N THR A 137 -11.29 -6.56 10.57
CA THR A 137 -10.14 -6.18 9.74
C THR A 137 -9.51 -4.92 10.34
N CYS A 138 -8.37 -4.47 9.78
CA CYS A 138 -7.79 -3.18 10.12
C CYS A 138 -7.39 -2.48 8.82
N TRP A 139 -8.35 -1.85 8.17
CA TRP A 139 -8.18 -1.25 6.85
C TRP A 139 -8.79 0.15 6.71
N THR A 140 -9.98 0.35 7.27
CA THR A 140 -10.73 1.60 7.22
C THR A 140 -10.61 2.37 8.53
N LEU A 141 -10.96 3.67 8.49
CA LEU A 141 -11.06 4.49 9.70
C LEU A 141 -12.12 3.92 10.65
N ASN A 142 -13.21 3.38 10.11
CA ASN A 142 -14.25 2.73 10.90
C ASN A 142 -13.74 1.46 11.61
N ASP A 143 -12.86 0.68 10.95
CA ASP A 143 -12.20 -0.47 11.61
C ASP A 143 -11.37 0.01 12.81
N ALA A 144 -10.58 1.08 12.63
CA ALA A 144 -9.77 1.64 13.70
C ALA A 144 -10.62 2.12 14.88
N ARG A 145 -11.73 2.83 14.63
CA ARG A 145 -12.69 3.26 15.67
C ARG A 145 -13.26 2.05 16.41
N THR A 146 -13.65 1.01 15.67
CA THR A 146 -14.23 -0.20 16.24
C THR A 146 -13.21 -0.95 17.11
N ILE A 147 -11.97 -1.08 16.64
CA ILE A 147 -10.89 -1.71 17.43
C ILE A 147 -10.65 -0.90 18.71
N LEU A 148 -10.50 0.43 18.61
CA LEU A 148 -10.26 1.31 19.75
C LEU A 148 -11.41 1.29 20.78
N ALA A 149 -12.65 1.14 20.32
CA ALA A 149 -13.80 1.04 21.23
C ALA A 149 -13.84 -0.28 22.02
N HIS A 150 -13.30 -1.36 21.47
CA HIS A 150 -13.34 -2.69 22.07
C HIS A 150 -12.05 -3.08 22.80
N ILE A 151 -10.89 -2.53 22.38
CA ILE A 151 -9.62 -2.88 22.99
C ILE A 151 -9.51 -2.28 24.41
N LYS A 152 -9.19 -3.12 25.37
CA LYS A 152 -8.95 -2.72 26.77
C LYS A 152 -7.56 -3.16 27.18
N ARG A 153 -7.00 -2.52 28.19
CA ARG A 153 -5.71 -2.94 28.74
C ARG A 153 -5.78 -4.40 29.21
N GLY A 154 -4.85 -5.21 28.70
CA GLY A 154 -4.80 -6.64 28.94
C GLY A 154 -5.69 -7.48 28.02
N ALA A 155 -6.43 -6.86 27.07
CA ALA A 155 -7.21 -7.59 26.08
C ALA A 155 -6.33 -8.57 25.29
N ARG A 156 -6.84 -9.78 25.10
CA ARG A 156 -6.20 -10.82 24.29
C ARG A 156 -6.58 -10.60 22.83
N VAL A 157 -5.61 -10.26 22.02
CA VAL A 157 -5.80 -10.07 20.58
C VAL A 157 -5.10 -11.19 19.84
N VAL A 158 -5.86 -11.96 19.08
CA VAL A 158 -5.33 -12.94 18.13
C VAL A 158 -5.37 -12.32 16.74
N GLN A 159 -4.21 -12.20 16.12
CA GLN A 159 -4.07 -11.62 14.78
C GLN A 159 -3.64 -12.70 13.79
N MET A 160 -4.39 -12.90 12.73
CA MET A 160 -4.00 -13.74 11.60
C MET A 160 -3.37 -12.91 10.51
N GLY A 161 -2.10 -13.18 10.24
CA GLY A 161 -1.28 -12.50 9.24
C GLY A 161 -0.23 -11.57 9.84
N ALA A 162 0.99 -11.69 9.31
CA ALA A 162 2.15 -10.88 9.65
C ALA A 162 2.81 -10.34 8.38
N GLY A 163 2.00 -9.84 7.45
CA GLY A 163 2.43 -9.06 6.29
C GLY A 163 2.69 -7.61 6.68
N PHE A 164 2.76 -6.71 5.69
CA PHE A 164 3.02 -5.28 5.90
C PHE A 164 2.03 -4.67 6.90
N VAL A 165 0.71 -4.78 6.63
CA VAL A 165 -0.33 -4.22 7.51
C VAL A 165 -0.29 -4.88 8.89
N GLY A 166 -0.18 -6.22 8.95
CA GLY A 166 -0.14 -6.94 10.21
C GLY A 166 1.01 -6.52 11.12
N CYS A 167 2.18 -6.20 10.57
CA CYS A 167 3.34 -5.77 11.36
C CYS A 167 3.25 -4.29 11.79
N ILE A 168 2.74 -3.40 10.93
CA ILE A 168 2.70 -1.97 11.25
C ILE A 168 1.69 -1.65 12.36
N ILE A 169 0.59 -2.43 12.49
CA ILE A 169 -0.42 -2.21 13.53
C ILE A 169 -0.03 -2.75 14.91
N LEU A 170 0.99 -3.63 15.01
CA LEU A 170 1.42 -4.21 16.30
C LEU A 170 1.75 -3.14 17.33
N HIS A 171 2.42 -2.06 16.90
CA HIS A 171 2.75 -0.95 17.79
C HIS A 171 1.49 -0.32 18.40
N GLY A 172 0.47 -0.05 17.58
CA GLY A 172 -0.79 0.51 18.04
C GLY A 172 -1.50 -0.39 19.06
N LEU A 173 -1.59 -1.69 18.77
CA LEU A 173 -2.24 -2.64 19.65
C LEU A 173 -1.52 -2.80 21.00
N LEU A 174 -0.18 -2.88 20.98
CA LEU A 174 0.63 -2.92 22.22
C LEU A 174 0.52 -1.62 23.03
N ALA A 175 0.47 -0.46 22.36
CA ALA A 175 0.32 0.83 23.03
C ALA A 175 -1.01 0.93 23.79
N GLN A 176 -2.07 0.24 23.33
CA GLN A 176 -3.34 0.10 24.03
C GLN A 176 -3.26 -0.93 25.18
N GLY A 177 -2.12 -1.58 25.37
CA GLY A 177 -1.90 -2.58 26.44
C GLY A 177 -2.46 -3.95 26.12
N ALA A 178 -2.67 -4.32 24.87
CA ALA A 178 -3.11 -5.63 24.46
C ALA A 178 -2.03 -6.70 24.68
N ARG A 179 -2.45 -7.97 24.83
CA ARG A 179 -1.62 -9.16 24.72
C ARG A 179 -1.81 -9.72 23.32
N LEU A 180 -0.74 -9.83 22.56
CA LEU A 180 -0.80 -10.17 21.13
C LEU A 180 -0.31 -11.60 20.88
N THR A 181 -1.12 -12.40 20.20
CA THR A 181 -0.72 -13.64 19.55
C THR A 181 -0.89 -13.48 18.04
N VAL A 182 0.19 -13.66 17.28
CA VAL A 182 0.23 -13.50 15.82
C VAL A 182 0.37 -14.86 15.15
N LEU A 183 -0.63 -15.23 14.36
CA LEU A 183 -0.67 -16.47 13.59
C LEU A 183 -0.12 -16.25 12.19
N ILE A 184 0.80 -17.11 11.72
CA ILE A 184 1.47 -16.94 10.43
C ILE A 184 1.40 -18.23 9.59
N ARG A 185 0.58 -18.24 8.55
CA ARG A 185 0.46 -19.38 7.64
C ARG A 185 1.79 -19.78 6.98
N SER A 186 2.55 -18.81 6.46
CA SER A 186 3.83 -19.05 5.79
C SER A 186 4.96 -19.48 6.74
N GLY A 187 4.78 -19.29 8.04
CA GLY A 187 5.81 -19.51 9.06
C GLY A 187 6.84 -18.39 9.18
N ARG A 188 6.71 -17.29 8.42
CA ARG A 188 7.66 -16.15 8.44
C ARG A 188 6.92 -14.82 8.40
N MET A 189 7.33 -13.89 9.26
CA MET A 189 6.86 -12.50 9.21
C MET A 189 7.35 -11.83 7.93
N VAL A 190 6.55 -10.94 7.37
CA VAL A 190 6.84 -10.13 6.16
C VAL A 190 7.47 -10.91 5.01
N SER A 191 7.06 -12.16 4.82
CA SER A 191 7.65 -13.09 3.86
C SER A 191 7.60 -12.64 2.39
N ARG A 192 6.75 -11.64 2.08
CA ARG A 192 6.62 -11.03 0.74
C ARG A 192 7.49 -9.79 0.53
N MET A 193 8.30 -9.39 1.53
CA MET A 193 9.20 -8.24 1.40
C MET A 193 10.59 -8.48 1.99
N MET A 194 10.81 -9.60 2.68
CA MET A 194 12.07 -9.88 3.36
C MET A 194 12.54 -11.32 3.14
N PRO A 195 13.87 -11.52 2.96
CA PRO A 195 14.48 -12.85 2.92
C PRO A 195 14.37 -13.55 4.29
N PRO A 196 14.56 -14.89 4.33
CA PRO A 196 14.37 -15.67 5.55
C PRO A 196 15.13 -15.18 6.78
N ALA A 197 16.40 -14.81 6.64
CA ALA A 197 17.24 -14.32 7.74
C ALA A 197 16.67 -13.00 8.33
N ALA A 198 16.32 -12.05 7.47
CA ALA A 198 15.70 -10.79 7.88
C ALA A 198 14.32 -11.00 8.54
N SER A 199 13.50 -11.90 7.98
CA SER A 199 12.19 -12.26 8.58
C SER A 199 12.37 -12.84 9.99
N ALA A 200 13.37 -13.70 10.21
CA ALA A 200 13.68 -14.27 11.53
C ALA A 200 14.16 -13.20 12.54
N MET A 201 14.91 -12.19 12.08
CA MET A 201 15.29 -11.05 12.94
C MET A 201 14.06 -10.26 13.40
N ILE A 202 13.14 -9.94 12.48
CA ILE A 202 11.90 -9.20 12.81
C ILE A 202 11.06 -10.01 13.79
N GLN A 203 10.95 -11.32 13.61
CA GLN A 203 10.21 -12.19 14.53
C GLN A 203 10.82 -12.14 15.93
N ARG A 204 12.13 -12.38 16.08
CA ARG A 204 12.83 -12.30 17.38
C ARG A 204 12.66 -10.93 18.04
N TRP A 205 12.67 -9.86 17.26
CA TRP A 205 12.42 -8.51 17.75
C TRP A 205 11.02 -8.34 18.34
N CYS A 206 10.00 -8.90 17.69
CA CYS A 206 8.62 -8.88 18.17
C CYS A 206 8.47 -9.73 19.45
N GLU A 207 9.02 -10.94 19.44
CA GLU A 207 8.98 -11.86 20.58
C GLU A 207 9.65 -11.26 21.83
N ALA A 208 10.80 -10.58 21.65
CA ALA A 208 11.48 -9.86 22.74
C ALA A 208 10.65 -8.69 23.31
N ARG A 209 9.58 -8.26 22.60
CA ARG A 209 8.64 -7.22 23.04
C ARG A 209 7.29 -7.75 23.47
N GLY A 210 7.21 -9.06 23.73
CA GLY A 210 6.04 -9.72 24.30
C GLY A 210 4.95 -10.07 23.29
N VAL A 211 5.27 -10.08 22.00
CA VAL A 211 4.37 -10.63 20.97
C VAL A 211 4.60 -12.14 20.88
N GLU A 212 3.57 -12.94 21.10
CA GLU A 212 3.61 -14.37 20.83
C GLU A 212 3.45 -14.62 19.33
N VAL A 213 4.39 -15.36 18.71
CA VAL A 213 4.35 -15.63 17.28
C VAL A 213 4.24 -17.12 17.01
N MET A 214 3.14 -17.52 16.38
CA MET A 214 2.84 -18.91 16.02
C MET A 214 2.99 -19.11 14.50
N GLY A 215 4.16 -19.60 14.09
CA GLY A 215 4.46 -19.88 12.69
C GLY A 215 3.80 -21.17 12.19
N ARG A 216 3.49 -21.26 10.89
CA ARG A 216 2.85 -22.40 10.22
C ARG A 216 1.50 -22.79 10.84
N THR A 217 0.81 -21.78 11.37
CA THR A 217 -0.44 -21.92 12.09
C THR A 217 -1.50 -21.04 11.44
N GLN A 218 -2.72 -21.55 11.36
CA GLN A 218 -3.87 -20.84 10.81
C GLN A 218 -5.08 -21.05 11.70
N THR A 219 -6.03 -20.13 11.63
CA THR A 219 -7.36 -20.29 12.18
C THR A 219 -8.12 -21.34 11.38
N GLN A 220 -8.73 -22.29 12.05
CA GLN A 220 -9.62 -23.28 11.48
C GLN A 220 -11.08 -22.88 11.66
N ARG A 221 -11.43 -22.35 12.83
CA ARG A 221 -12.78 -21.94 13.20
C ARG A 221 -12.73 -20.89 14.31
N ILE A 222 -13.73 -20.03 14.34
CA ILE A 222 -13.97 -19.05 15.40
C ILE A 222 -15.34 -19.32 16.00
N ASP A 223 -15.41 -19.53 17.30
CA ASP A 223 -16.65 -19.66 18.07
C ASP A 223 -16.76 -18.48 19.04
N ARG A 224 -17.96 -18.23 19.55
CA ARG A 224 -18.21 -17.26 20.61
C ARG A 224 -18.86 -17.92 21.81
N GLN A 225 -18.29 -17.70 22.98
CA GLN A 225 -18.84 -18.17 24.25
C GLN A 225 -19.02 -16.97 25.19
N GLY A 226 -20.24 -16.49 25.35
CA GLY A 226 -20.49 -15.19 26.00
C GLY A 226 -19.85 -14.06 25.26
N ASP A 227 -18.98 -13.30 25.93
CA ASP A 227 -18.22 -12.19 25.33
C ASP A 227 -16.82 -12.61 24.81
N GLU A 228 -16.43 -13.87 25.04
CA GLU A 228 -15.13 -14.39 24.62
C GLU A 228 -15.20 -15.08 23.26
N LEU A 229 -14.22 -14.83 22.40
CA LEU A 229 -13.97 -15.61 21.20
C LEU A 229 -13.09 -16.81 21.53
N ARG A 230 -13.36 -17.93 20.87
CA ARG A 230 -12.56 -19.15 20.95
C ARG A 230 -12.03 -19.48 19.55
N ILE A 231 -10.73 -19.30 19.38
CA ILE A 231 -10.05 -19.46 18.10
C ILE A 231 -9.46 -20.86 18.03
N THR A 232 -10.11 -21.75 17.31
CA THR A 232 -9.59 -23.10 17.05
C THR A 232 -8.55 -23.02 15.93
N LEU A 233 -7.36 -23.49 16.23
CA LEU A 233 -6.22 -23.49 15.30
C LEU A 233 -6.14 -24.78 14.49
N THR A 234 -5.45 -24.77 13.36
CA THR A 234 -5.17 -25.97 12.55
C THR A 234 -4.35 -27.03 13.29
N THR A 235 -3.71 -26.65 14.40
CA THR A 235 -3.00 -27.57 15.31
C THR A 235 -3.93 -28.33 16.27
N GLY A 236 -5.20 -27.92 16.35
CA GLY A 236 -6.17 -28.41 17.33
C GLY A 236 -6.19 -27.62 18.65
N GLU A 237 -5.26 -26.71 18.86
CA GLU A 237 -5.24 -25.82 20.00
C GLU A 237 -6.38 -24.80 19.91
N VAL A 238 -6.90 -24.35 21.06
CA VAL A 238 -7.95 -23.34 21.16
C VAL A 238 -7.44 -22.15 21.96
N LEU A 239 -7.34 -20.98 21.32
CA LEU A 239 -6.95 -19.75 21.97
C LEU A 239 -8.18 -18.93 22.37
N PRO A 240 -8.27 -18.48 23.63
CA PRO A 240 -9.27 -17.50 24.04
C PRO A 240 -8.85 -16.10 23.55
N ALA A 241 -9.77 -15.34 22.99
CA ALA A 241 -9.52 -13.99 22.52
C ALA A 241 -10.68 -13.04 22.84
N ASP A 242 -10.36 -11.78 23.05
CA ASP A 242 -11.33 -10.70 23.19
C ASP A 242 -11.56 -10.01 21.83
N ILE A 243 -10.52 -10.03 20.98
CA ILE A 243 -10.54 -9.49 19.61
C ILE A 243 -9.78 -10.45 18.69
N TYR A 244 -10.34 -10.70 17.50
CA TYR A 244 -9.64 -11.37 16.40
C TYR A 244 -9.45 -10.40 15.25
N LEU A 245 -8.21 -10.29 14.72
CA LEU A 245 -7.87 -9.44 13.58
C LEU A 245 -7.47 -10.27 12.37
N SER A 246 -8.25 -10.18 11.30
CA SER A 246 -7.92 -10.76 10.00
C SER A 246 -7.15 -9.73 9.16
N VAL A 247 -5.83 -9.93 9.00
CA VAL A 247 -4.92 -9.07 8.22
C VAL A 247 -4.12 -9.87 7.21
N VAL A 248 -4.82 -10.70 6.43
CA VAL A 248 -4.27 -11.69 5.49
C VAL A 248 -3.99 -11.16 4.08
N GLY A 249 -3.96 -9.86 3.93
CA GLY A 249 -3.70 -9.16 2.68
C GLY A 249 -4.95 -8.48 2.10
N VAL A 250 -4.79 -7.93 0.91
CA VAL A 250 -5.81 -7.17 0.21
C VAL A 250 -5.93 -7.62 -1.23
N THR A 251 -7.07 -7.32 -1.86
CA THR A 251 -7.33 -7.56 -3.28
C THR A 251 -7.86 -6.27 -3.91
N PRO A 252 -7.48 -5.92 -5.16
CA PRO A 252 -8.02 -4.77 -5.86
C PRO A 252 -9.55 -4.74 -5.87
N SER A 253 -10.13 -3.54 -5.69
CA SER A 253 -11.59 -3.34 -5.60
C SER A 253 -12.20 -3.27 -7.00
N LEU A 254 -12.56 -4.41 -7.59
CA LEU A 254 -12.94 -4.56 -9.00
C LEU A 254 -14.41 -4.93 -9.24
N ALA A 255 -15.20 -5.21 -8.21
CA ALA A 255 -16.54 -5.79 -8.37
C ALA A 255 -17.47 -4.94 -9.26
N PHE A 256 -17.38 -3.61 -9.18
CA PHE A 256 -18.26 -2.68 -9.91
C PHE A 256 -17.90 -2.49 -11.39
N ILE A 257 -16.72 -2.95 -11.85
CA ILE A 257 -16.31 -2.85 -13.25
C ILE A 257 -16.62 -4.10 -14.07
N GLN A 258 -17.23 -5.12 -13.44
CA GLN A 258 -17.64 -6.33 -14.18
C GLN A 258 -18.60 -5.99 -15.32
N GLY A 259 -18.30 -6.46 -16.53
CA GLY A 259 -19.10 -6.20 -17.72
C GLY A 259 -18.89 -4.82 -18.37
N SER A 260 -17.99 -3.98 -17.85
CA SER A 260 -17.68 -2.66 -18.42
C SER A 260 -16.83 -2.72 -19.69
N GLY A 261 -16.12 -3.83 -19.93
CA GLY A 261 -15.14 -3.95 -21.03
C GLY A 261 -13.74 -3.48 -20.67
N ILE A 262 -13.47 -3.14 -19.40
CA ILE A 262 -12.12 -2.81 -18.92
C ILE A 262 -11.30 -4.09 -18.77
N ASP A 263 -10.09 -4.08 -19.32
CA ASP A 263 -9.16 -5.20 -19.21
C ASP A 263 -8.62 -5.30 -17.77
N VAL A 264 -8.74 -6.50 -17.21
CA VAL A 264 -8.31 -6.86 -15.86
C VAL A 264 -7.52 -8.16 -15.91
N ASP A 265 -6.36 -8.17 -15.23
CA ASP A 265 -5.70 -9.42 -14.84
C ASP A 265 -5.79 -9.55 -13.31
N THR A 266 -4.75 -9.25 -12.55
CA THR A 266 -4.83 -9.15 -11.08
C THR A 266 -5.45 -7.82 -10.65
N GLY A 267 -5.14 -6.74 -11.37
CA GLY A 267 -5.68 -5.39 -11.24
C GLY A 267 -6.19 -4.85 -12.58
N ILE A 268 -6.58 -3.60 -12.61
CA ILE A 268 -6.90 -2.91 -13.88
C ILE A 268 -5.60 -2.70 -14.64
N VAL A 269 -5.52 -3.27 -15.85
CA VAL A 269 -4.33 -3.10 -16.70
C VAL A 269 -4.31 -1.68 -17.28
N VAL A 270 -3.20 -0.97 -17.12
CA VAL A 270 -3.01 0.37 -17.65
C VAL A 270 -1.71 0.49 -18.45
N ASP A 271 -1.70 1.44 -19.37
CA ASP A 271 -0.50 1.83 -20.10
C ASP A 271 0.37 2.85 -19.31
N GLU A 272 1.45 3.31 -19.93
CA GLU A 272 2.39 4.28 -19.34
C GLU A 272 1.76 5.66 -19.06
N ARG A 273 0.53 5.90 -19.53
CA ARG A 273 -0.28 7.12 -19.33
C ARG A 273 -1.42 6.94 -18.35
N MET A 274 -1.49 5.80 -17.66
CA MET A 274 -2.58 5.41 -16.77
C MET A 274 -3.93 5.21 -17.48
N ARG A 275 -3.95 5.00 -18.81
CA ARG A 275 -5.17 4.71 -19.58
C ARG A 275 -5.50 3.23 -19.44
N THR A 276 -6.78 2.94 -19.28
CA THR A 276 -7.33 1.58 -19.39
C THR A 276 -7.58 1.20 -20.87
N SER A 277 -8.11 0.02 -21.11
CA SER A 277 -8.58 -0.42 -22.45
C SER A 277 -9.78 0.38 -22.97
N LEU A 278 -10.52 1.08 -22.10
CA LEU A 278 -11.63 1.94 -22.50
C LEU A 278 -11.15 3.37 -22.75
N VAL A 279 -11.67 3.95 -23.83
CA VAL A 279 -11.42 5.37 -24.17
C VAL A 279 -11.93 6.27 -23.04
N ASP A 280 -11.15 7.30 -22.69
CA ASP A 280 -11.49 8.31 -21.68
C ASP A 280 -11.63 7.77 -20.25
N VAL A 281 -11.17 6.51 -20.01
CA VAL A 281 -11.15 5.88 -18.70
C VAL A 281 -9.71 5.59 -18.27
N TYR A 282 -9.36 6.06 -17.08
CA TYR A 282 -8.04 5.97 -16.46
C TYR A 282 -8.15 5.20 -15.14
N ALA A 283 -7.03 4.68 -14.64
CA ALA A 283 -7.00 4.09 -13.30
C ALA A 283 -5.69 4.43 -12.58
N ALA A 284 -5.73 4.51 -11.23
CA ALA A 284 -4.57 4.85 -10.41
C ALA A 284 -4.65 4.24 -9.00
N GLY A 285 -3.50 3.98 -8.39
CA GLY A 285 -3.36 3.45 -7.03
C GLY A 285 -3.43 1.94 -6.96
N ASP A 286 -3.79 1.39 -5.79
CA ASP A 286 -3.73 -0.06 -5.50
C ASP A 286 -4.65 -0.92 -6.36
N VAL A 287 -5.55 -0.32 -7.13
CA VAL A 287 -6.43 -1.02 -8.07
C VAL A 287 -5.72 -1.35 -9.39
N VAL A 288 -4.55 -0.75 -9.63
CA VAL A 288 -3.87 -0.77 -10.93
C VAL A 288 -2.80 -1.85 -10.98
N GLU A 289 -2.77 -2.55 -12.10
CA GLU A 289 -1.65 -3.35 -12.57
C GLU A 289 -0.91 -2.59 -13.67
N SER A 290 0.31 -2.16 -13.36
CA SER A 290 1.13 -1.34 -14.23
C SER A 290 2.53 -1.93 -14.38
N ARG A 291 3.26 -1.49 -15.40
CA ARG A 291 4.66 -1.85 -15.57
C ARG A 291 5.48 -1.45 -14.35
N ASP A 292 6.27 -2.37 -13.82
CA ASP A 292 7.31 -2.09 -12.81
C ASP A 292 8.59 -1.60 -13.50
N CYS A 293 9.14 -0.49 -13.03
CA CYS A 293 10.27 0.18 -13.70
C CYS A 293 11.60 -0.59 -13.60
N VAL A 294 11.72 -1.56 -12.70
CA VAL A 294 12.93 -2.36 -12.51
C VAL A 294 12.84 -3.69 -13.26
N SER A 295 11.77 -4.43 -13.04
CA SER A 295 11.59 -5.76 -13.64
C SER A 295 11.02 -5.72 -15.06
N GLY A 296 10.38 -4.61 -15.44
CA GLY A 296 9.63 -4.46 -16.68
C GLY A 296 8.34 -5.28 -16.74
N ARG A 297 7.99 -6.00 -15.68
CA ARG A 297 6.78 -6.84 -15.61
C ARG A 297 5.57 -6.00 -15.21
N SER A 298 4.39 -6.42 -15.67
CA SER A 298 3.13 -5.90 -15.15
C SER A 298 2.90 -6.46 -13.75
N GLN A 299 2.63 -5.59 -12.78
CA GLN A 299 2.35 -5.97 -11.38
C GLN A 299 1.68 -4.84 -10.60
N ILE A 300 1.13 -5.19 -9.45
CA ILE A 300 0.57 -4.22 -8.51
C ILE A 300 1.63 -3.82 -7.50
N ASN A 301 2.06 -2.56 -7.53
CA ASN A 301 2.94 -1.96 -6.54
C ASN A 301 2.14 -1.03 -5.62
N ALA A 302 1.34 -1.62 -4.72
CA ALA A 302 0.38 -0.96 -3.85
C ALA A 302 1.08 -0.21 -2.70
N ILE A 303 1.56 1.00 -2.98
CA ILE A 303 2.14 1.92 -2.00
C ILE A 303 1.66 3.35 -2.24
N GLN A 304 1.55 4.13 -1.18
CA GLN A 304 1.03 5.50 -1.26
C GLN A 304 1.80 6.41 -2.23
N PRO A 305 3.15 6.41 -2.30
CA PRO A 305 3.88 7.22 -3.28
C PRO A 305 3.48 6.92 -4.73
N ASN A 306 3.39 5.64 -5.12
CA ASN A 306 2.94 5.26 -6.45
C ASN A 306 1.49 5.72 -6.70
N ALA A 307 0.60 5.55 -5.71
CA ALA A 307 -0.80 5.97 -5.84
C ALA A 307 -0.93 7.47 -6.12
N VAL A 308 -0.16 8.31 -5.40
CA VAL A 308 -0.14 9.76 -5.59
C VAL A 308 0.42 10.14 -6.97
N GLU A 309 1.54 9.53 -7.36
CA GLU A 309 2.18 9.78 -8.64
C GLU A 309 1.30 9.37 -9.83
N GLN A 310 0.70 8.17 -9.76
CA GLN A 310 -0.24 7.67 -10.76
C GLN A 310 -1.50 8.54 -10.85
N GLY A 311 -2.03 9.02 -9.73
CA GLY A 311 -3.17 9.94 -9.70
C GLY A 311 -2.87 11.25 -10.41
N ARG A 312 -1.70 11.85 -10.14
CA ARG A 312 -1.23 13.07 -10.83
C ARG A 312 -1.03 12.84 -12.32
N LEU A 313 -0.38 11.74 -12.68
CA LEU A 313 -0.12 11.37 -14.05
C LEU A 313 -1.43 11.16 -14.84
N ALA A 314 -2.39 10.45 -14.26
CA ALA A 314 -3.72 10.30 -14.83
C ALA A 314 -4.38 11.67 -15.08
N ALA A 315 -4.32 12.58 -14.11
CA ALA A 315 -4.89 13.93 -14.25
C ALA A 315 -4.29 14.72 -15.40
N HIS A 316 -2.97 14.70 -15.60
CA HIS A 316 -2.33 15.33 -16.76
C HIS A 316 -2.88 14.76 -18.07
N ASN A 317 -2.98 13.45 -18.19
CA ASN A 317 -3.49 12.80 -19.40
C ASN A 317 -5.01 13.02 -19.59
N MET A 318 -5.80 13.12 -18.51
CA MET A 318 -7.23 13.43 -18.57
C MET A 318 -7.53 14.84 -19.12
N VAL A 319 -6.62 15.79 -18.99
CA VAL A 319 -6.74 17.12 -19.62
C VAL A 319 -6.06 17.20 -21.00
N GLY A 320 -5.57 16.08 -21.53
CA GLY A 320 -4.94 16.01 -22.85
C GLY A 320 -3.45 16.36 -22.87
N GLN A 321 -2.79 16.52 -21.71
CA GLN A 321 -1.35 16.67 -21.62
C GLN A 321 -0.69 15.29 -21.66
N THR A 322 -0.02 14.97 -22.77
CA THR A 322 0.68 13.68 -22.90
C THR A 322 1.86 13.59 -21.94
N THR A 323 1.70 12.78 -20.90
CA THR A 323 2.74 12.52 -19.89
C THR A 323 2.84 11.02 -19.66
N GLU A 324 4.04 10.47 -19.63
CA GLU A 324 4.31 9.04 -19.47
C GLU A 324 5.17 8.77 -18.25
N THR A 325 5.01 7.59 -17.64
CA THR A 325 5.88 7.10 -16.58
C THR A 325 6.79 5.98 -17.08
N ALA A 326 7.98 5.86 -16.48
CA ALA A 326 8.84 4.69 -16.67
C ALA A 326 8.28 3.42 -16.01
N GLY A 327 7.24 3.56 -15.21
CA GLY A 327 6.60 2.48 -14.45
C GLY A 327 6.57 2.75 -12.94
N SER A 328 5.83 1.92 -12.23
CA SER A 328 5.76 1.95 -10.76
C SER A 328 7.02 1.33 -10.14
N PHE A 329 7.35 1.72 -8.93
CA PHE A 329 8.52 1.20 -8.21
C PHE A 329 8.08 0.43 -6.95
N ALA A 330 8.54 -0.81 -6.82
CA ALA A 330 8.35 -1.61 -5.62
C ALA A 330 9.24 -1.05 -4.49
N CYS A 331 8.62 -0.44 -3.48
CA CYS A 331 9.32 0.15 -2.34
C CYS A 331 8.47 -0.03 -1.09
N ASN A 332 9.00 -0.74 -0.10
CA ASN A 332 8.36 -0.90 1.20
C ASN A 332 9.30 -0.42 2.30
N VAL A 333 8.80 0.41 3.19
CA VAL A 333 9.47 0.79 4.43
C VAL A 333 8.51 0.51 5.57
N LEU A 334 8.93 -0.27 6.53
CA LEU A 334 8.09 -0.77 7.61
C LEU A 334 8.76 -0.54 8.96
N ASP A 335 8.04 0.11 9.85
CA ASP A 335 8.38 0.16 11.28
C ASP A 335 7.65 -0.97 12.01
N THR A 336 8.38 -1.93 12.52
CA THR A 336 7.85 -3.00 13.36
C THR A 336 8.35 -2.83 14.78
N LEU A 337 7.55 -2.19 15.62
CA LEU A 337 7.90 -1.93 17.03
C LEU A 337 9.24 -1.22 17.20
N GLY A 338 9.53 -0.22 16.37
CA GLY A 338 10.78 0.56 16.36
C GLY A 338 11.92 -0.07 15.55
N LEU A 339 11.74 -1.26 14.97
CA LEU A 339 12.70 -1.84 14.04
C LEU A 339 12.32 -1.47 12.60
N ILE A 340 13.10 -0.59 12.00
CA ILE A 340 12.88 -0.18 10.62
C ILE A 340 13.45 -1.22 9.67
N SER A 341 12.62 -1.68 8.75
CA SER A 341 13.00 -2.57 7.66
C SER A 341 12.55 -2.00 6.32
N SER A 342 13.27 -2.30 5.25
CA SER A 342 12.91 -1.83 3.91
C SER A 342 13.23 -2.85 2.84
N SER A 343 12.47 -2.79 1.73
CA SER A 343 12.77 -3.54 0.51
C SER A 343 12.49 -2.69 -0.72
N PHE A 344 13.34 -2.84 -1.74
CA PHE A 344 13.33 -2.06 -2.97
C PHE A 344 13.49 -2.96 -4.19
N GLY A 345 12.74 -2.66 -5.25
CA GLY A 345 12.85 -3.32 -6.55
C GLY A 345 12.75 -4.85 -6.45
N GLN A 346 13.60 -5.55 -7.16
CA GLN A 346 13.68 -7.02 -7.15
C GLN A 346 14.52 -7.52 -5.97
N TRP A 347 14.05 -7.28 -4.74
CA TRP A 347 14.75 -7.63 -3.50
C TRP A 347 15.01 -9.15 -3.33
N GLU A 348 14.23 -10.00 -3.99
CA GLU A 348 14.46 -11.46 -4.06
C GLU A 348 15.58 -11.84 -5.03
N GLY A 349 16.02 -10.87 -5.87
CA GLY A 349 16.94 -11.12 -6.98
C GLY A 349 16.24 -11.65 -8.21
N CYS A 350 17.04 -12.11 -9.17
CA CYS A 350 16.56 -12.71 -10.42
C CYS A 350 17.46 -13.84 -10.89
N ALA A 351 16.99 -14.63 -11.86
CA ALA A 351 17.78 -15.72 -12.45
C ALA A 351 19.07 -15.17 -13.09
N GLY A 352 20.22 -15.78 -12.75
CA GLY A 352 21.55 -15.37 -13.20
C GLY A 352 22.04 -14.06 -12.58
N GLY A 353 21.37 -13.55 -11.53
CA GLY A 353 21.86 -12.46 -10.69
C GLY A 353 22.81 -12.97 -9.61
N ASP A 354 23.44 -12.02 -8.91
CA ASP A 354 24.25 -12.28 -7.73
C ASP A 354 23.89 -11.27 -6.61
N ASN A 355 24.43 -11.46 -5.42
CA ASN A 355 24.08 -10.60 -4.30
C ASN A 355 25.27 -10.34 -3.36
N ALA A 356 25.12 -9.32 -2.52
CA ALA A 356 26.00 -9.06 -1.39
C ALA A 356 25.15 -8.96 -0.12
N VAL A 357 25.52 -9.73 0.91
CA VAL A 357 24.78 -9.79 2.18
C VAL A 357 25.70 -9.38 3.32
N LEU A 358 25.19 -8.48 4.17
CA LEU A 358 25.78 -8.19 5.47
C LEU A 358 24.72 -8.52 6.52
N GLU A 359 25.05 -9.42 7.44
CA GLU A 359 24.16 -9.88 8.50
C GLU A 359 24.84 -9.73 9.86
N ASP A 360 24.23 -8.92 10.73
CA ASP A 360 24.56 -8.82 12.14
C ASP A 360 23.30 -9.09 12.97
N ALA A 361 23.13 -10.38 13.24
CA ALA A 361 21.92 -10.87 13.91
C ALA A 361 21.82 -10.46 15.39
N GLU A 362 22.94 -10.11 16.03
CA GLU A 362 23.02 -9.67 17.42
C GLU A 362 22.49 -8.24 17.56
N HIS A 363 22.86 -7.36 16.63
CA HIS A 363 22.45 -5.95 16.63
C HIS A 363 21.23 -5.65 15.74
N PHE A 364 20.53 -6.68 15.23
CA PHE A 364 19.40 -6.54 14.35
C PHE A 364 19.70 -5.68 13.11
N ARG A 365 20.84 -5.93 12.47
CA ARG A 365 21.27 -5.27 11.25
C ARG A 365 21.36 -6.27 10.12
N PHE A 366 20.74 -5.94 9.00
CA PHE A 366 20.75 -6.76 7.80
C PHE A 366 20.75 -5.85 6.57
N LEU A 367 21.59 -6.16 5.62
CA LEU A 367 21.61 -5.50 4.32
C LEU A 367 21.88 -6.54 3.24
N ASN A 368 21.01 -6.60 2.23
CA ASN A 368 21.16 -7.47 1.08
C ASN A 368 20.96 -6.64 -0.19
N LEU A 369 21.96 -6.58 -1.04
CA LEU A 369 21.97 -5.93 -2.34
C LEU A 369 21.87 -6.99 -3.42
N GLN A 370 20.97 -6.81 -4.40
CA GLN A 370 20.75 -7.76 -5.49
C GLN A 370 21.24 -7.15 -6.81
N PHE A 371 22.06 -7.88 -7.52
CA PHE A 371 22.64 -7.41 -8.78
C PHE A 371 22.19 -8.28 -9.95
N LYS A 372 22.02 -7.65 -11.11
CA LYS A 372 21.95 -8.31 -12.40
C LYS A 372 22.97 -7.67 -13.31
N ASP A 373 23.87 -8.49 -13.81
CA ASP A 373 25.04 -8.03 -14.58
C ASP A 373 25.80 -6.94 -13.79
N ASP A 374 25.84 -5.72 -14.26
CA ASP A 374 26.54 -4.59 -13.65
C ASP A 374 25.58 -3.55 -13.05
N VAL A 375 24.35 -3.93 -12.72
CA VAL A 375 23.31 -3.03 -12.21
C VAL A 375 22.76 -3.55 -10.88
N LEU A 376 22.50 -2.62 -9.94
CA LEU A 376 21.74 -2.92 -8.74
C LEU A 376 20.26 -2.96 -9.09
N ILE A 377 19.59 -4.10 -8.88
CA ILE A 377 18.18 -4.33 -9.23
C ILE A 377 17.25 -4.39 -8.03
N GLY A 378 17.79 -4.58 -6.84
CA GLY A 378 16.99 -4.68 -5.63
C GLY A 378 17.82 -4.62 -4.37
N ALA A 379 17.14 -4.36 -3.27
CA ALA A 379 17.77 -4.35 -1.95
C ALA A 379 16.75 -4.66 -0.87
N SER A 380 17.22 -5.21 0.26
CA SER A 380 16.46 -5.28 1.51
C SER A 380 17.35 -4.96 2.70
N SER A 381 16.81 -4.26 3.70
CA SER A 381 17.57 -3.86 4.88
C SER A 381 16.76 -3.92 6.16
N ILE A 382 17.46 -4.14 7.29
CA ILE A 382 16.98 -3.96 8.66
C ILE A 382 18.00 -3.10 9.40
N GLY A 383 17.55 -2.08 10.13
CA GLY A 383 18.40 -1.24 10.98
C GLY A 383 19.35 -0.30 10.24
N TYR A 384 19.38 -0.34 8.91
CA TYR A 384 20.06 0.64 8.06
C TYR A 384 19.03 1.63 7.53
N THR A 385 18.97 2.81 8.11
CA THR A 385 18.01 3.87 7.76
C THR A 385 18.67 5.07 7.12
N GLU A 386 19.96 5.25 7.36
CA GLU A 386 20.72 6.36 6.81
C GLU A 386 20.98 6.17 5.32
N HIS A 387 20.78 7.23 4.56
CA HIS A 387 21.04 7.29 3.11
C HIS A 387 20.26 6.24 2.27
N ILE A 388 19.19 5.66 2.81
CA ILE A 388 18.43 4.59 2.14
C ILE A 388 17.90 5.02 0.77
N GLY A 389 17.67 6.32 0.57
CA GLY A 389 17.31 6.91 -0.72
C GLY A 389 18.35 6.71 -1.80
N ALA A 390 19.64 6.56 -1.44
CA ALA A 390 20.71 6.26 -2.39
C ALA A 390 20.53 4.86 -3.02
N MET A 391 20.08 3.85 -2.25
CA MET A 391 19.75 2.53 -2.81
C MET A 391 18.64 2.63 -3.85
N ARG A 392 17.57 3.39 -3.53
CA ARG A 392 16.50 3.66 -4.49
C ARG A 392 17.05 4.33 -5.75
N GLY A 393 17.90 5.34 -5.58
CA GLY A 393 18.53 6.07 -6.68
C GLY A 393 19.36 5.17 -7.60
N LEU A 394 20.20 4.29 -7.04
CA LEU A 394 20.97 3.32 -7.81
C LEU A 394 20.08 2.36 -8.61
N ILE A 395 19.00 1.85 -7.99
CA ILE A 395 18.10 0.89 -8.63
C ILE A 395 17.29 1.55 -9.75
N VAL A 396 16.61 2.66 -9.45
CA VAL A 396 15.72 3.36 -10.40
C VAL A 396 16.53 4.01 -11.56
N GLY A 397 17.74 4.47 -11.26
CA GLY A 397 18.64 5.06 -12.25
C GLY A 397 19.29 4.05 -13.20
N HIS A 398 19.17 2.74 -12.91
CA HIS A 398 19.81 1.67 -13.68
C HIS A 398 21.30 1.96 -13.96
N HIS A 399 21.99 2.51 -12.94
CA HIS A 399 23.40 2.88 -13.11
C HIS A 399 24.30 1.65 -13.29
N HIS A 400 25.16 1.70 -14.31
CA HIS A 400 26.26 0.74 -14.44
C HIS A 400 27.28 0.99 -13.34
N LEU A 401 27.49 0.00 -12.49
CA LEU A 401 28.29 0.15 -11.28
C LEU A 401 29.80 0.13 -11.55
N GLY A 402 30.25 -0.57 -12.60
CA GLY A 402 31.67 -0.75 -12.88
C GLY A 402 32.42 -1.36 -11.69
N HIS A 403 33.52 -0.77 -11.30
CA HIS A 403 34.32 -1.19 -10.13
C HIS A 403 33.56 -1.09 -8.80
N TRP A 404 32.50 -0.27 -8.73
CA TRP A 404 31.65 -0.16 -7.53
C TRP A 404 30.90 -1.45 -7.23
N LYS A 405 30.64 -2.32 -8.23
CA LYS A 405 30.03 -3.61 -7.98
C LYS A 405 30.89 -4.47 -7.03
N ASP A 406 32.19 -4.56 -7.30
CA ASP A 406 33.11 -5.33 -6.44
C ASP A 406 33.28 -4.68 -5.07
N ALA A 407 33.33 -3.35 -5.02
CA ALA A 407 33.37 -2.59 -3.76
C ALA A 407 32.13 -2.85 -2.90
N LEU A 408 30.93 -2.87 -3.49
CA LEU A 408 29.67 -3.16 -2.83
C LEU A 408 29.55 -4.64 -2.42
N LYS A 409 30.13 -5.56 -3.20
CA LYS A 409 30.21 -6.97 -2.82
C LYS A 409 31.14 -7.20 -1.62
N ALA A 410 32.22 -6.43 -1.53
CA ALA A 410 33.13 -6.47 -0.39
C ALA A 410 32.53 -5.78 0.85
N ASN A 411 31.83 -4.67 0.66
CA ASN A 411 31.15 -3.92 1.72
C ASN A 411 29.84 -3.29 1.23
N PRO A 412 28.69 -3.91 1.47
CA PRO A 412 27.39 -3.42 1.00
C PRO A 412 27.01 -2.05 1.57
N THR A 413 27.57 -1.61 2.71
CA THR A 413 27.23 -0.32 3.34
C THR A 413 27.71 0.89 2.53
N ARG A 414 28.60 0.68 1.54
CA ARG A 414 29.14 1.76 0.70
C ARG A 414 28.18 2.22 -0.43
N PHE A 415 26.92 1.83 -0.40
CA PHE A 415 25.94 2.15 -1.45
C PHE A 415 25.73 3.68 -1.63
N ALA A 416 25.84 4.46 -0.56
CA ALA A 416 25.73 5.92 -0.64
C ALA A 416 26.92 6.54 -1.36
N GLU A 417 28.14 6.05 -1.10
CA GLU A 417 29.37 6.48 -1.79
C GLU A 417 29.27 6.14 -3.27
N ALA A 418 28.86 4.91 -3.60
CA ALA A 418 28.65 4.46 -4.98
C ALA A 418 27.64 5.35 -5.72
N TYR A 419 26.50 5.68 -5.09
CA TYR A 419 25.50 6.56 -5.65
C TYR A 419 26.07 7.96 -5.97
N ILE A 420 26.76 8.59 -5.00
CA ILE A 420 27.34 9.91 -5.17
C ILE A 420 28.37 9.90 -6.31
N ALA A 421 29.27 8.91 -6.33
CA ALA A 421 30.30 8.80 -7.34
C ALA A 421 29.72 8.65 -8.75
N LEU A 422 28.68 7.81 -8.92
CA LEU A 422 28.06 7.55 -10.21
C LEU A 422 27.21 8.73 -10.71
N VAL A 423 26.46 9.41 -9.83
CA VAL A 423 25.60 10.53 -10.22
C VAL A 423 26.40 11.81 -10.48
N GLU A 424 27.48 12.04 -9.72
CA GLU A 424 28.34 13.23 -9.90
C GLU A 424 29.45 13.00 -10.94
N HIS A 425 29.56 11.81 -11.55
CA HIS A 425 30.65 11.43 -12.45
C HIS A 425 32.05 11.63 -11.80
N ARG A 426 32.12 11.46 -10.46
CA ARG A 426 33.37 11.66 -9.72
C ARG A 426 33.90 10.32 -9.24
N ASP A 427 35.03 9.87 -9.78
CA ASP A 427 35.82 8.75 -9.29
C ASP A 427 36.60 9.07 -7.98
N LEU A 428 36.21 10.11 -7.26
CA LEU A 428 36.95 10.63 -6.10
C LEU A 428 37.12 9.62 -4.95
N PHE A 429 36.29 8.61 -4.89
CA PHE A 429 36.31 7.61 -3.81
C PHE A 429 36.90 6.25 -4.23
N SER A 430 37.34 6.10 -5.50
CA SER A 430 37.84 4.83 -6.00
C SER A 430 39.18 4.39 -5.36
N HIS A 431 39.90 5.31 -4.74
CA HIS A 431 41.22 5.08 -4.15
C HIS A 431 41.30 5.27 -2.62
N ALA A 432 40.17 5.46 -1.93
CA ALA A 432 40.19 5.49 -0.48
C ALA A 432 40.51 4.08 0.06
N ALA A 433 41.72 3.94 0.62
CA ALA A 433 42.10 2.73 1.34
C ALA A 433 41.10 2.46 2.47
N PRO A 434 40.79 1.18 2.78
CA PRO A 434 39.93 0.89 3.92
C PRO A 434 40.54 1.52 5.17
N LEU A 435 39.72 2.32 5.88
CA LEU A 435 40.06 2.80 7.19
C LEU A 435 40.26 1.56 8.08
N ALA A 436 41.49 1.40 8.62
CA ALA A 436 41.91 0.31 9.46
C ALA A 436 41.14 0.27 10.79
#